data_fe125b6dc2520b09e8d0c227e8e5c5e4
#
_entry.id   fe125b6dc2520b09e8d0c227e8e5c5e4
#
_cell.length_a   1.000
_cell.length_b   1.000
_cell.length_c   1.000
_cell.angle_alpha   90.00
_cell.angle_beta   90.00
_cell.angle_gamma   90.00
#
_symmetry.space_group_name_H-M   'P 1'
#
loop_
_entity.id
_entity.type
_entity.pdbx_description
1 polymer ?
#
loop_
_entity_poly.entity_id
_entity_poly.type
_entity_poly.pdbx_seq_one_letter_code
_entity_poly.pdbx_strand_id
1 'polypeptide(L)'
;MKISLNDKNKRKTVYDILNIFYDDSNIEFTNRASINILDDEIIFKDKSYPYESNYQLKANLYKIFEKETGYKSPWGMLTGSRPSKLLKSQSTNQIKDKYFVSDEKLALLKDVENEQNKLDFNKNDFNLYINIPFCPTRCRYCAYPTLVGINHDRSAYIDKLIYEINNIDLPNSLDSIYIGGGTPTNISAYDLDRLLNTINKRFTYREFTVEAGREDTLDKQKLDILSENKVQRISLNPQTFNEDIINSVGRSFDYDNFITIYEYAKDLEFIINMDFIVGLVGENSCSFIRNFEILEKLKPQNITFHALASKRGSKYREENKKGSVKDALKINEAIKKFTEENGYKAYYLYRQKNILSNLENVGYQRDDTSQRYNIVINEEIENVIGLGMNANTKLMNGKKYRNARNLRDYTENIENIIRDKNMMIESN
;
A
#
# COMPACT_ATOMS: atom_id res chain seq x y z
N MET A 1 -10.80 26.10 7.76
CA MET A 1 -11.68 26.52 6.64
C MET A 1 -13.12 26.19 7.02
N LYS A 2 -14.00 27.20 7.09
CA LYS A 2 -15.42 27.02 7.41
C LYS A 2 -16.25 27.04 6.12
N ILE A 3 -17.12 26.04 5.94
CA ILE A 3 -17.85 25.80 4.67
C ILE A 3 -19.33 25.65 4.97
N SER A 4 -20.17 26.34 4.22
CA SER A 4 -21.62 26.07 4.17
C SER A 4 -21.98 25.35 2.87
N LEU A 5 -22.92 24.42 2.97
CA LEU A 5 -23.39 23.60 1.88
C LEU A 5 -24.90 23.57 1.84
N ASN A 6 -25.50 23.93 0.71
CA ASN A 6 -26.92 23.72 0.47
C ASN A 6 -27.23 22.25 0.27
N ASP A 7 -26.52 21.60 -0.64
CA ASP A 7 -26.67 20.17 -0.93
C ASP A 7 -25.67 19.33 -0.16
N LYS A 8 -26.14 18.59 0.85
CA LYS A 8 -25.33 17.69 1.68
C LYS A 8 -24.67 16.55 0.89
N ASN A 9 -25.19 16.17 -0.26
CA ASN A 9 -24.61 15.11 -1.11
C ASN A 9 -23.26 15.56 -1.70
N LYS A 10 -23.03 16.85 -1.85
CA LYS A 10 -21.76 17.43 -2.34
C LYS A 10 -20.65 17.43 -1.26
N ARG A 11 -20.99 17.14 0.02
CA ARG A 11 -20.06 17.22 1.14
C ARG A 11 -18.77 16.44 0.90
N LYS A 12 -18.88 15.20 0.40
CA LYS A 12 -17.71 14.37 0.13
C LYS A 12 -16.85 14.96 -0.99
N THR A 13 -17.46 15.44 -2.06
CA THR A 13 -16.76 16.06 -3.21
C THR A 13 -15.97 17.30 -2.77
N VAL A 14 -16.60 18.17 -2.01
CA VAL A 14 -15.98 19.39 -1.47
C VAL A 14 -14.85 19.05 -0.52
N TYR A 15 -15.10 18.13 0.43
CA TYR A 15 -14.10 17.68 1.37
C TYR A 15 -12.87 17.08 0.69
N ASP A 16 -13.05 16.19 -0.30
CA ASP A 16 -11.95 15.52 -1.02
C ASP A 16 -11.03 16.55 -1.73
N ILE A 17 -11.58 17.65 -2.26
CA ILE A 17 -10.77 18.72 -2.89
C ILE A 17 -10.10 19.61 -1.85
N LEU A 18 -10.81 20.01 -0.81
CA LEU A 18 -10.24 20.87 0.23
C LEU A 18 -9.13 20.19 1.03
N ASN A 19 -9.22 18.87 1.19
CA ASN A 19 -8.20 18.06 1.87
C ASN A 19 -6.86 18.00 1.10
N ILE A 20 -6.81 18.48 -0.14
CA ILE A 20 -5.56 18.71 -0.88
C ILE A 20 -4.79 19.89 -0.28
N PHE A 21 -5.49 20.91 0.20
CA PHE A 21 -4.94 22.19 0.63
C PHE A 21 -4.91 22.37 2.15
N TYR A 22 -5.81 21.70 2.86
CA TYR A 22 -6.03 21.85 4.30
C TYR A 22 -6.06 20.51 5.01
N ASP A 23 -5.55 20.48 6.22
CA ASP A 23 -5.71 19.33 7.10
C ASP A 23 -7.17 19.10 7.50
N ASP A 24 -7.54 17.84 7.73
CA ASP A 24 -8.86 17.41 8.20
C ASP A 24 -9.40 18.26 9.36
N SER A 25 -8.54 18.55 10.36
CA SER A 25 -8.88 19.35 11.54
C SER A 25 -9.22 20.80 11.22
N ASN A 26 -8.81 21.27 10.04
CA ASN A 26 -9.00 22.64 9.59
C ASN A 26 -10.20 22.80 8.64
N ILE A 27 -10.94 21.70 8.36
CA ILE A 27 -12.12 21.71 7.49
C ILE A 27 -13.38 21.51 8.34
N GLU A 28 -14.20 22.55 8.46
CA GLU A 28 -15.41 22.57 9.27
C GLU A 28 -16.64 22.92 8.41
N PHE A 29 -17.66 22.06 8.45
CA PHE A 29 -18.94 22.34 7.80
C PHE A 29 -19.90 23.00 8.78
N THR A 30 -20.31 24.24 8.51
CA THR A 30 -21.09 25.09 9.43
C THR A 30 -21.95 26.09 8.64
N ASN A 31 -22.99 26.63 9.28
CA ASN A 31 -23.85 27.66 8.66
C ASN A 31 -23.18 29.07 8.64
N ARG A 32 -22.13 29.28 9.45
CA ARG A 32 -21.33 30.53 9.44
C ARG A 32 -20.00 30.24 8.74
N ALA A 33 -19.96 30.40 7.44
CA ALA A 33 -18.87 29.94 6.61
C ALA A 33 -18.10 31.07 5.93
N SER A 34 -16.82 30.84 5.64
CA SER A 34 -15.99 31.70 4.80
C SER A 34 -16.13 31.35 3.31
N ILE A 35 -16.71 30.20 2.99
CA ILE A 35 -17.07 29.77 1.65
C ILE A 35 -18.47 29.17 1.68
N ASN A 36 -19.33 29.62 0.74
CA ASN A 36 -20.67 29.09 0.58
C ASN A 36 -20.78 28.36 -0.74
N ILE A 37 -21.24 27.11 -0.69
CA ILE A 37 -21.47 26.27 -1.88
C ILE A 37 -22.97 26.11 -2.02
N LEU A 38 -23.51 26.83 -2.98
CA LEU A 38 -24.91 26.80 -3.38
C LEU A 38 -25.13 25.66 -4.39
N ASP A 39 -26.31 25.57 -4.97
CA ASP A 39 -26.64 24.47 -5.88
C ASP A 39 -25.93 24.57 -7.24
N ASP A 40 -25.63 25.78 -7.67
CA ASP A 40 -25.10 26.14 -9.00
C ASP A 40 -23.89 27.08 -8.97
N GLU A 41 -23.48 27.57 -7.78
CA GLU A 41 -22.34 28.49 -7.64
C GLU A 41 -21.58 28.31 -6.32
N ILE A 42 -20.31 28.73 -6.33
CA ILE A 42 -19.46 28.86 -5.14
C ILE A 42 -19.27 30.34 -4.85
N ILE A 43 -19.58 30.79 -3.64
CA ILE A 43 -19.30 32.16 -3.19
C ILE A 43 -18.11 32.14 -2.24
N PHE A 44 -17.04 32.84 -2.63
CA PHE A 44 -15.81 32.94 -1.83
C PHE A 44 -15.21 34.37 -1.96
N LYS A 45 -15.02 35.09 -0.82
CA LYS A 45 -14.48 36.47 -0.79
C LYS A 45 -15.23 37.40 -1.75
N ASP A 46 -16.55 37.42 -1.66
CA ASP A 46 -17.47 38.23 -2.46
C ASP A 46 -17.40 37.98 -3.99
N LYS A 47 -16.83 36.86 -4.42
CA LYS A 47 -16.82 36.43 -5.83
C LYS A 47 -17.64 35.18 -5.97
N SER A 48 -18.43 35.17 -7.08
CA SER A 48 -19.21 34.02 -7.52
C SER A 48 -18.44 33.21 -8.57
N TYR A 49 -18.51 31.87 -8.47
CA TYR A 49 -17.94 30.92 -9.40
C TYR A 49 -19.03 29.90 -9.78
N PRO A 50 -19.72 30.12 -10.91
CA PRO A 50 -20.81 29.22 -11.32
C PRO A 50 -20.30 27.85 -11.72
N TYR A 51 -21.14 26.82 -11.54
CA TYR A 51 -20.87 25.45 -11.99
C TYR A 51 -22.17 24.70 -12.30
N GLU A 52 -22.13 23.87 -13.36
CA GLU A 52 -23.26 23.07 -13.84
C GLU A 52 -23.04 21.54 -13.54
N SER A 53 -21.85 21.16 -13.11
CA SER A 53 -21.49 19.76 -12.88
C SER A 53 -20.56 19.57 -11.70
N ASN A 54 -20.53 18.35 -11.14
CA ASN A 54 -19.55 17.98 -10.12
C ASN A 54 -18.09 18.15 -10.58
N TYR A 55 -17.83 18.02 -11.87
CA TYR A 55 -16.51 18.29 -12.42
C TYR A 55 -16.16 19.77 -12.28
N GLN A 56 -17.04 20.67 -12.73
CA GLN A 56 -16.81 22.13 -12.64
C GLN A 56 -16.72 22.58 -11.18
N LEU A 57 -17.56 22.03 -10.29
CA LEU A 57 -17.44 22.27 -8.85
C LEU A 57 -16.03 21.95 -8.33
N LYS A 58 -15.51 20.76 -8.65
CA LYS A 58 -14.15 20.35 -8.27
C LYS A 58 -13.07 21.26 -8.86
N ALA A 59 -13.18 21.56 -10.15
CA ALA A 59 -12.21 22.38 -10.87
C ALA A 59 -12.17 23.82 -10.33
N ASN A 60 -13.35 24.41 -10.05
CA ASN A 60 -13.43 25.74 -9.47
C ASN A 60 -12.85 25.77 -8.04
N LEU A 61 -13.21 24.81 -7.19
CA LEU A 61 -12.64 24.69 -5.84
C LEU A 61 -11.11 24.55 -5.90
N TYR A 62 -10.61 23.67 -6.75
CA TYR A 62 -9.17 23.49 -6.91
C TYR A 62 -8.47 24.80 -7.29
N LYS A 63 -8.94 25.49 -8.33
CA LYS A 63 -8.37 26.77 -8.80
C LYS A 63 -8.45 27.89 -7.76
N ILE A 64 -9.56 27.97 -7.03
CA ILE A 64 -9.72 28.94 -5.92
C ILE A 64 -8.64 28.72 -4.87
N PHE A 65 -8.46 27.48 -4.42
CA PHE A 65 -7.55 27.19 -3.32
C PHE A 65 -6.09 27.04 -3.74
N GLU A 66 -5.80 26.65 -4.98
CA GLU A 66 -4.46 26.77 -5.56
C GLU A 66 -4.00 28.24 -5.50
N LYS A 67 -4.86 29.18 -5.92
CA LYS A 67 -4.57 30.62 -5.87
C LYS A 67 -4.49 31.16 -4.45
N GLU A 68 -5.38 30.71 -3.56
CA GLU A 68 -5.45 31.20 -2.18
C GLU A 68 -4.24 30.74 -1.35
N THR A 69 -3.78 29.51 -1.51
CA THR A 69 -2.71 28.90 -0.73
C THR A 69 -1.34 29.01 -1.39
N GLY A 70 -1.29 29.28 -2.70
CA GLY A 70 -0.07 29.20 -3.50
C GLY A 70 0.45 27.77 -3.70
N TYR A 71 -0.26 26.76 -3.19
CA TYR A 71 0.12 25.35 -3.32
C TYR A 71 -0.49 24.73 -4.58
N LYS A 72 0.38 24.23 -5.46
CA LYS A 72 -0.02 23.47 -6.65
C LYS A 72 0.24 21.99 -6.39
N SER A 73 -0.85 21.23 -6.24
CA SER A 73 -0.74 19.78 -6.05
C SER A 73 -0.16 19.10 -7.29
N PRO A 74 0.86 18.22 -7.17
CA PRO A 74 1.40 17.49 -8.32
C PRO A 74 0.36 16.63 -9.05
N TRP A 75 -0.63 16.12 -8.31
CA TRP A 75 -1.76 15.36 -8.86
C TRP A 75 -2.98 16.23 -9.21
N GLY A 76 -2.84 17.54 -9.15
CA GLY A 76 -3.95 18.48 -9.40
C GLY A 76 -5.14 18.16 -8.49
N MET A 77 -6.34 18.14 -9.07
CA MET A 77 -7.58 17.78 -8.36
C MET A 77 -7.90 16.27 -8.38
N LEU A 78 -6.99 15.43 -8.85
CA LEU A 78 -7.18 14.00 -8.87
C LEU A 78 -7.07 13.41 -7.47
N THR A 79 -8.17 12.84 -6.96
CA THR A 79 -8.27 12.22 -5.63
C THR A 79 -8.45 10.70 -5.69
N GLY A 80 -8.42 10.12 -6.89
CA GLY A 80 -8.56 8.68 -7.11
C GLY A 80 -7.35 7.88 -6.63
N SER A 81 -7.59 6.63 -6.23
CA SER A 81 -6.55 5.75 -5.69
C SER A 81 -5.66 5.09 -6.76
N ARG A 82 -6.11 5.04 -8.00
CA ARG A 82 -5.45 4.32 -9.11
C ARG A 82 -5.36 5.21 -10.35
N PRO A 83 -4.44 6.17 -10.36
CA PRO A 83 -4.31 7.09 -11.51
C PRO A 83 -3.82 6.39 -12.79
N SER A 84 -3.07 5.29 -12.69
CA SER A 84 -2.64 4.43 -13.81
C SER A 84 -3.80 3.95 -14.68
N LYS A 85 -4.96 3.64 -14.07
CA LYS A 85 -6.16 3.23 -14.82
C LYS A 85 -6.68 4.28 -15.79
N LEU A 86 -6.35 5.55 -15.58
CA LEU A 86 -6.78 6.63 -16.50
C LEU A 86 -6.11 6.49 -17.87
N LEU A 87 -4.86 6.01 -17.93
CA LEU A 87 -4.14 5.83 -19.19
C LEU A 87 -4.80 4.79 -20.11
N LYS A 88 -5.59 3.85 -19.56
CA LYS A 88 -6.35 2.87 -20.36
C LYS A 88 -7.45 3.51 -21.22
N SER A 89 -7.91 4.73 -20.89
CA SER A 89 -9.04 5.39 -21.54
C SER A 89 -8.79 6.84 -21.93
N GLN A 90 -7.71 7.46 -21.47
CA GLN A 90 -7.41 8.89 -21.71
C GLN A 90 -5.92 9.06 -22.04
N SER A 91 -5.60 9.97 -22.95
CA SER A 91 -4.22 10.38 -23.19
C SER A 91 -3.68 11.22 -22.01
N THR A 92 -2.36 11.33 -21.91
CA THR A 92 -1.71 12.17 -20.89
C THR A 92 -2.16 13.62 -20.98
N ASN A 93 -2.34 14.19 -22.19
CA ASN A 93 -2.84 15.54 -22.37
C ASN A 93 -4.28 15.70 -21.85
N GLN A 94 -5.15 14.73 -22.11
CA GLN A 94 -6.52 14.73 -21.56
C GLN A 94 -6.52 14.66 -20.02
N ILE A 95 -5.63 13.86 -19.43
CA ILE A 95 -5.50 13.77 -17.96
C ILE A 95 -4.98 15.09 -17.41
N LYS A 96 -3.96 15.70 -18.05
CA LYS A 96 -3.41 17.00 -17.66
C LYS A 96 -4.47 18.09 -17.65
N ASP A 97 -5.16 18.27 -18.76
CA ASP A 97 -6.13 19.33 -18.93
C ASP A 97 -7.35 19.16 -18.03
N LYS A 98 -7.81 17.92 -17.87
CA LYS A 98 -8.99 17.60 -17.07
C LYS A 98 -8.75 17.66 -15.57
N TYR A 99 -7.59 17.20 -15.10
CA TYR A 99 -7.32 17.03 -13.66
C TYR A 99 -6.22 17.93 -13.14
N PHE A 100 -5.55 18.71 -13.97
CA PHE A 100 -4.42 19.61 -13.62
C PHE A 100 -3.19 18.83 -13.07
N VAL A 101 -3.01 17.60 -13.52
CA VAL A 101 -1.86 16.75 -13.13
C VAL A 101 -0.59 17.32 -13.74
N SER A 102 0.51 17.35 -12.97
CA SER A 102 1.80 17.86 -13.44
C SER A 102 2.44 16.94 -14.49
N ASP A 103 3.29 17.50 -15.35
CA ASP A 103 4.04 16.73 -16.37
C ASP A 103 4.92 15.65 -15.72
N GLU A 104 5.48 15.93 -14.56
CA GLU A 104 6.26 14.97 -13.78
C GLU A 104 5.44 13.73 -13.40
N LYS A 105 4.21 13.91 -12.89
CA LYS A 105 3.36 12.75 -12.51
C LYS A 105 2.79 12.03 -13.73
N LEU A 106 2.63 12.72 -14.86
CA LEU A 106 2.27 12.08 -16.12
C LEU A 106 3.43 11.24 -16.68
N ALA A 107 4.68 11.70 -16.55
CA ALA A 107 5.86 10.92 -16.89
C ALA A 107 5.97 9.66 -16.01
N LEU A 108 5.81 9.81 -14.69
CA LEU A 108 5.79 8.68 -13.76
C LEU A 108 4.71 7.64 -14.10
N LEU A 109 3.50 8.08 -14.50
CA LEU A 109 2.45 7.17 -14.96
C LEU A 109 2.83 6.39 -16.21
N LYS A 110 3.53 7.06 -17.15
CA LYS A 110 4.05 6.42 -18.37
C LYS A 110 5.13 5.41 -18.07
N ASP A 111 6.04 5.71 -17.14
CA ASP A 111 7.08 4.77 -16.72
C ASP A 111 6.48 3.51 -16.12
N VAL A 112 5.47 3.66 -15.24
CA VAL A 112 4.72 2.54 -14.67
C VAL A 112 4.04 1.72 -15.76
N GLU A 113 3.35 2.35 -16.72
CA GLU A 113 2.70 1.68 -17.85
C GLU A 113 3.71 0.89 -18.69
N ASN A 114 4.86 1.49 -19.00
CA ASN A 114 5.92 0.85 -19.78
C ASN A 114 6.48 -0.39 -19.09
N GLU A 115 6.73 -0.34 -17.78
CA GLU A 115 7.23 -1.49 -17.02
C GLU A 115 6.15 -2.59 -16.90
N GLN A 116 4.88 -2.23 -16.69
CA GLN A 116 3.78 -3.20 -16.64
C GLN A 116 3.55 -3.89 -17.98
N ASN A 117 3.70 -3.18 -19.09
CA ASN A 117 3.51 -3.74 -20.44
C ASN A 117 4.58 -4.77 -20.86
N LYS A 118 5.68 -4.91 -20.10
CA LYS A 118 6.67 -5.98 -20.30
C LYS A 118 6.18 -7.34 -19.78
N LEU A 119 5.15 -7.34 -18.92
CA LEU A 119 4.60 -8.53 -18.29
C LEU A 119 3.30 -8.95 -18.96
N ASP A 120 3.11 -10.24 -19.06
CA ASP A 120 1.85 -10.85 -19.50
C ASP A 120 0.93 -11.06 -18.30
N PHE A 121 -0.31 -10.59 -18.38
CA PHE A 121 -1.36 -10.80 -17.40
C PHE A 121 -2.61 -11.35 -18.10
N ASN A 122 -3.29 -12.30 -17.43
CA ASN A 122 -4.52 -12.88 -17.95
C ASN A 122 -5.62 -12.78 -16.88
N LYS A 123 -6.74 -12.16 -17.23
CA LYS A 123 -7.88 -11.97 -16.31
C LYS A 123 -8.43 -13.28 -15.69
N ASN A 124 -8.15 -14.43 -16.31
CA ASN A 124 -8.57 -15.75 -15.82
C ASN A 124 -7.53 -16.36 -14.85
N ASP A 125 -6.34 -15.79 -14.73
CA ASP A 125 -5.32 -16.30 -13.81
C ASP A 125 -5.68 -15.98 -12.35
N PHE A 126 -5.14 -16.77 -11.45
CA PHE A 126 -5.37 -16.67 -10.02
C PHE A 126 -4.10 -16.33 -9.28
N ASN A 127 -4.25 -15.44 -8.31
CA ASN A 127 -3.21 -15.05 -7.36
C ASN A 127 -3.66 -15.43 -5.96
N LEU A 128 -2.75 -15.86 -5.12
CA LEU A 128 -3.04 -16.27 -3.76
C LEU A 128 -2.43 -15.28 -2.76
N TYR A 129 -3.28 -14.68 -1.93
CA TYR A 129 -2.86 -13.90 -0.77
C TYR A 129 -3.08 -14.69 0.50
N ILE A 130 -2.03 -14.90 1.29
CA ILE A 130 -2.09 -15.59 2.57
C ILE A 130 -1.80 -14.60 3.69
N ASN A 131 -2.75 -14.46 4.61
CA ASN A 131 -2.62 -13.53 5.74
C ASN A 131 -2.11 -14.23 7.01
N ILE A 132 -0.96 -13.80 7.52
CA ILE A 132 -0.47 -14.17 8.85
C ILE A 132 -0.56 -12.93 9.75
N PRO A 133 -1.56 -12.86 10.67
CA PRO A 133 -1.91 -11.60 11.33
C PRO A 133 -1.06 -11.24 12.55
N PHE A 134 0.01 -11.95 12.86
CA PHE A 134 0.77 -11.79 14.10
C PHE A 134 1.89 -10.75 13.96
N CYS A 135 2.00 -9.84 14.95
CA CYS A 135 3.13 -8.91 15.07
C CYS A 135 3.75 -8.99 16.47
N PRO A 136 5.08 -8.80 16.62
CA PRO A 136 5.70 -8.68 17.95
C PRO A 136 5.17 -7.48 18.72
N THR A 137 5.11 -6.31 18.06
CA THR A 137 4.62 -5.03 18.59
C THR A 137 3.73 -4.34 17.55
N ARG A 138 2.95 -3.34 17.98
CA ARG A 138 2.13 -2.54 17.07
C ARG A 138 2.78 -1.19 16.79
N CYS A 139 3.19 -0.96 15.55
CA CYS A 139 3.70 0.32 15.12
C CYS A 139 2.62 1.41 15.17
N ARG A 140 2.95 2.63 15.61
CA ARG A 140 2.00 3.74 15.81
C ARG A 140 1.31 4.21 14.52
N TYR A 141 1.97 4.08 13.38
CA TYR A 141 1.40 4.41 12.06
C TYR A 141 0.49 3.31 11.51
N CYS A 142 0.63 2.06 11.98
CA CYS A 142 -0.01 0.91 11.38
C CYS A 142 -1.50 0.81 11.73
N ALA A 143 -2.33 0.73 10.71
CA ALA A 143 -3.78 0.50 10.82
C ALA A 143 -4.19 -0.92 10.41
N TYR A 144 -3.23 -1.79 10.13
CA TYR A 144 -3.52 -3.17 9.75
C TYR A 144 -4.10 -3.95 10.94
N PRO A 145 -5.14 -4.77 10.75
CA PRO A 145 -5.73 -5.56 11.82
C PRO A 145 -4.80 -6.72 12.18
N THR A 146 -3.96 -6.49 13.20
CA THR A 146 -2.96 -7.46 13.66
C THR A 146 -3.23 -7.93 15.08
N LEU A 147 -2.79 -9.14 15.38
CA LEU A 147 -2.75 -9.74 16.70
C LEU A 147 -1.35 -9.55 17.28
N VAL A 148 -1.27 -8.79 18.38
CA VAL A 148 0.00 -8.41 19.00
C VAL A 148 0.23 -9.20 20.27
N GLY A 149 1.50 -9.55 20.52
CA GLY A 149 1.93 -10.24 21.74
C GLY A 149 2.05 -11.75 21.59
N ILE A 150 2.34 -12.41 22.72
CA ILE A 150 2.67 -13.84 22.78
C ILE A 150 1.48 -14.76 23.10
N ASN A 151 0.36 -14.18 23.50
CA ASN A 151 -0.80 -14.93 24.04
C ASN A 151 -1.71 -15.58 22.96
N HIS A 152 -1.23 -15.67 21.73
CA HIS A 152 -1.98 -16.28 20.63
C HIS A 152 -1.36 -17.62 20.26
N ASP A 153 -2.20 -18.66 20.18
CA ASP A 153 -1.76 -19.95 19.67
C ASP A 153 -1.59 -19.85 18.14
N ARG A 154 -0.35 -19.56 17.77
CA ARG A 154 0.03 -19.36 16.36
C ARG A 154 0.03 -20.67 15.60
N SER A 155 0.43 -21.77 16.26
CA SER A 155 0.46 -23.08 15.64
C SER A 155 -0.94 -23.58 15.31
N ALA A 156 -1.91 -23.44 16.22
CA ALA A 156 -3.32 -23.75 15.94
C ALA A 156 -3.90 -22.88 14.79
N TYR A 157 -3.45 -21.63 14.68
CA TYR A 157 -3.81 -20.79 13.52
C TYR A 157 -3.26 -21.36 12.21
N ILE A 158 -1.98 -21.74 12.19
CA ILE A 158 -1.33 -22.33 11.02
C ILE A 158 -1.98 -23.65 10.64
N ASP A 159 -2.40 -24.48 11.60
CA ASP A 159 -3.19 -25.70 11.31
C ASP A 159 -4.49 -25.39 10.56
N LYS A 160 -5.23 -24.37 10.97
CA LYS A 160 -6.45 -23.93 10.28
C LYS A 160 -6.15 -23.32 8.91
N LEU A 161 -5.07 -22.57 8.77
CA LEU A 161 -4.65 -22.02 7.49
C LEU A 161 -4.23 -23.12 6.51
N ILE A 162 -3.49 -24.12 6.95
CA ILE A 162 -3.14 -25.31 6.17
C ILE A 162 -4.41 -26.08 5.77
N TYR A 163 -5.38 -26.20 6.67
CA TYR A 163 -6.67 -26.81 6.36
C TYR A 163 -7.41 -26.00 5.27
N GLU A 164 -7.43 -24.67 5.35
CA GLU A 164 -8.02 -23.80 4.32
C GLU A 164 -7.31 -23.98 2.97
N ILE A 165 -5.96 -23.96 2.96
CA ILE A 165 -5.16 -24.17 1.75
C ILE A 165 -5.50 -25.51 1.09
N ASN A 166 -5.64 -26.58 1.85
CA ASN A 166 -5.88 -27.91 1.31
C ASN A 166 -7.31 -28.13 0.75
N ASN A 167 -8.26 -27.31 1.17
CA ASN A 167 -9.69 -27.51 0.84
C ASN A 167 -10.29 -26.39 -0.04
N ILE A 168 -9.52 -25.40 -0.46
CA ILE A 168 -9.98 -24.36 -1.39
C ILE A 168 -9.88 -24.86 -2.84
N ASP A 169 -10.93 -24.67 -3.66
CA ASP A 169 -10.97 -25.11 -5.04
C ASP A 169 -10.28 -24.11 -5.99
N LEU A 170 -8.97 -24.25 -6.10
CA LEU A 170 -8.12 -23.45 -6.96
C LEU A 170 -7.40 -24.32 -7.99
N PRO A 171 -7.09 -23.79 -9.18
CA PRO A 171 -6.18 -24.46 -10.10
C PRO A 171 -4.82 -24.68 -9.46
N ASN A 172 -4.15 -25.76 -9.88
CA ASN A 172 -2.81 -26.06 -9.35
C ASN A 172 -1.75 -25.06 -9.80
N SER A 173 -1.99 -24.32 -10.88
CA SER A 173 -1.08 -23.29 -11.39
C SER A 173 -1.60 -21.90 -11.07
N LEU A 174 -0.81 -21.11 -10.37
CA LEU A 174 -1.11 -19.73 -9.96
C LEU A 174 -0.15 -18.75 -10.65
N ASP A 175 -0.60 -17.52 -10.86
CA ASP A 175 0.28 -16.46 -11.35
C ASP A 175 1.23 -16.02 -10.25
N SER A 176 0.71 -15.71 -9.06
CA SER A 176 1.55 -15.37 -7.91
C SER A 176 1.01 -15.87 -6.59
N ILE A 177 1.93 -16.05 -5.62
CA ILE A 177 1.64 -16.30 -4.21
C ILE A 177 2.30 -15.20 -3.38
N TYR A 178 1.53 -14.61 -2.47
CA TYR A 178 1.99 -13.55 -1.59
C TYR A 178 1.57 -13.85 -0.14
N ILE A 179 2.55 -14.06 0.74
CA ILE A 179 2.31 -14.20 2.17
C ILE A 179 2.61 -12.86 2.84
N GLY A 180 1.57 -12.24 3.38
CA GLY A 180 1.67 -10.94 4.04
C GLY A 180 0.84 -10.89 5.31
N GLY A 181 0.52 -9.66 5.76
CA GLY A 181 -0.37 -9.45 6.91
C GLY A 181 0.21 -8.60 8.02
N GLY A 182 0.44 -9.20 9.18
CA GLY A 182 1.14 -8.56 10.29
C GLY A 182 2.65 -8.63 10.07
N THR A 183 3.21 -9.77 10.42
CA THR A 183 4.60 -10.13 10.18
C THR A 183 4.65 -11.64 9.96
N PRO A 184 4.64 -12.12 8.71
CA PRO A 184 4.58 -13.55 8.39
C PRO A 184 5.64 -14.41 9.07
N THR A 185 6.83 -13.86 9.29
CA THR A 185 7.94 -14.52 9.97
C THR A 185 7.82 -14.54 11.51
N ASN A 186 6.75 -13.94 12.07
CA ASN A 186 6.47 -13.99 13.51
C ASN A 186 5.73 -15.27 13.93
N ILE A 187 6.12 -16.40 13.33
CA ILE A 187 5.72 -17.77 13.68
C ILE A 187 6.99 -18.61 13.91
N SER A 188 6.85 -19.83 14.42
CA SER A 188 7.99 -20.71 14.58
C SER A 188 8.57 -21.15 13.24
N ALA A 189 9.87 -21.49 13.21
CA ALA A 189 10.51 -22.05 12.02
C ALA A 189 9.79 -23.34 11.56
N TYR A 190 9.36 -24.18 12.50
CA TYR A 190 8.58 -25.38 12.22
C TYR A 190 7.23 -25.06 11.51
N ASP A 191 6.48 -24.09 12.00
CA ASP A 191 5.20 -23.71 11.39
C ASP A 191 5.37 -23.03 10.04
N LEU A 192 6.45 -22.25 9.88
CA LEU A 192 6.80 -21.65 8.59
C LEU A 192 7.09 -22.74 7.55
N ASP A 193 7.92 -23.72 7.90
CA ASP A 193 8.26 -24.83 7.01
C ASP A 193 7.02 -25.67 6.63
N ARG A 194 6.18 -26.03 7.59
CA ARG A 194 4.92 -26.76 7.34
C ARG A 194 4.00 -26.02 6.36
N LEU A 195 3.84 -24.72 6.56
CA LEU A 195 3.01 -23.88 5.71
C LEU A 195 3.53 -23.85 4.26
N LEU A 196 4.82 -23.55 4.11
CA LEU A 196 5.46 -23.45 2.80
C LEU A 196 5.50 -24.80 2.06
N ASN A 197 5.81 -25.89 2.76
CA ASN A 197 5.73 -27.23 2.21
C ASN A 197 4.33 -27.60 1.72
N THR A 198 3.28 -27.19 2.45
CA THR A 198 1.89 -27.41 2.04
C THR A 198 1.57 -26.67 0.75
N ILE A 199 2.01 -25.41 0.63
CA ILE A 199 1.82 -24.59 -0.56
C ILE A 199 2.53 -25.24 -1.76
N ASN A 200 3.80 -25.62 -1.61
CA ASN A 200 4.60 -26.22 -2.69
C ASN A 200 4.11 -27.60 -3.16
N LYS A 201 3.48 -28.38 -2.26
CA LYS A 201 2.86 -29.67 -2.65
C LYS A 201 1.59 -29.48 -3.48
N ARG A 202 0.90 -28.35 -3.29
CA ARG A 202 -0.40 -28.12 -3.93
C ARG A 202 -0.31 -27.27 -5.18
N PHE A 203 0.56 -26.26 -5.20
CA PHE A 203 0.59 -25.24 -6.25
C PHE A 203 1.93 -25.17 -6.96
N THR A 204 1.86 -24.88 -8.26
CA THR A 204 2.93 -24.27 -9.05
C THR A 204 2.63 -22.80 -9.26
N TYR A 205 3.63 -21.96 -9.42
CA TYR A 205 3.46 -20.51 -9.50
C TYR A 205 4.60 -19.88 -10.30
N ARG A 206 4.33 -18.68 -10.84
CA ARG A 206 5.37 -17.87 -11.50
C ARG A 206 6.17 -17.04 -10.49
N GLU A 207 5.51 -16.55 -9.44
CA GLU A 207 6.15 -15.72 -8.40
C GLU A 207 5.69 -16.14 -6.99
N PHE A 208 6.64 -16.22 -6.06
CA PHE A 208 6.36 -16.45 -4.64
C PHE A 208 7.08 -15.42 -3.78
N THR A 209 6.32 -14.59 -3.09
CA THR A 209 6.81 -13.53 -2.20
C THR A 209 6.37 -13.76 -0.76
N VAL A 210 7.28 -13.50 0.19
CA VAL A 210 6.99 -13.48 1.63
C VAL A 210 7.40 -12.14 2.23
N GLU A 211 6.48 -11.48 2.93
CA GLU A 211 6.79 -10.29 3.73
C GLU A 211 7.54 -10.69 5.01
N ALA A 212 8.85 -10.74 4.94
CA ALA A 212 9.74 -10.91 6.07
C ALA A 212 10.07 -9.55 6.72
N GLY A 213 9.03 -8.71 6.89
CA GLY A 213 9.13 -7.26 7.03
C GLY A 213 9.85 -6.73 8.27
N ARG A 214 10.28 -7.61 9.20
CA ARG A 214 10.95 -7.21 10.44
C ARG A 214 12.15 -8.12 10.72
N GLU A 215 13.33 -7.52 10.86
CA GLU A 215 14.58 -8.21 11.16
C GLU A 215 14.54 -8.96 12.51
N ASP A 216 13.80 -8.43 13.49
CA ASP A 216 13.65 -9.03 14.82
C ASP A 216 12.80 -10.32 14.85
N THR A 217 12.24 -10.73 13.71
CA THR A 217 11.48 -11.98 13.54
C THR A 217 12.16 -12.98 12.61
N LEU A 218 13.33 -12.62 12.09
CA LEU A 218 14.14 -13.43 11.19
C LEU A 218 15.40 -13.93 11.87
N ASP A 219 15.83 -15.08 11.42
CA ASP A 219 17.13 -15.67 11.67
C ASP A 219 17.58 -16.48 10.44
N LYS A 220 18.80 -16.98 10.44
CA LYS A 220 19.34 -17.79 9.35
C LYS A 220 18.49 -19.02 9.07
N GLN A 221 18.01 -19.71 10.12
CA GLN A 221 17.17 -20.90 9.97
C GLN A 221 15.90 -20.60 9.16
N LYS A 222 15.22 -19.50 9.44
CA LYS A 222 14.02 -19.12 8.68
C LYS A 222 14.33 -18.69 7.26
N LEU A 223 15.48 -18.04 7.02
CA LEU A 223 15.92 -17.70 5.66
C LEU A 223 16.24 -18.96 4.85
N ASP A 224 16.90 -19.95 5.46
CA ASP A 224 17.14 -21.25 4.82
C ASP A 224 15.82 -21.95 4.47
N ILE A 225 14.85 -21.99 5.40
CA ILE A 225 13.51 -22.55 5.15
C ILE A 225 12.81 -21.85 4.00
N LEU A 226 12.87 -20.50 3.92
CA LEU A 226 12.27 -19.75 2.82
C LEU A 226 12.93 -20.12 1.47
N SER A 227 14.25 -20.22 1.44
CA SER A 227 15.03 -20.59 0.23
C SER A 227 14.75 -22.03 -0.19
N GLU A 228 14.84 -23.00 0.72
CA GLU A 228 14.55 -24.42 0.46
C GLU A 228 13.13 -24.64 -0.05
N ASN A 229 12.17 -23.81 0.40
CA ASN A 229 10.79 -23.81 -0.04
C ASN A 229 10.54 -22.91 -1.29
N LYS A 230 11.58 -22.55 -2.05
CA LYS A 230 11.50 -21.87 -3.35
C LYS A 230 10.80 -20.50 -3.30
N VAL A 231 10.84 -19.82 -2.16
CA VAL A 231 10.45 -18.41 -2.08
C VAL A 231 11.45 -17.60 -2.89
N GLN A 232 10.97 -16.83 -3.86
CA GLN A 232 11.84 -16.08 -4.78
C GLN A 232 12.12 -14.67 -4.26
N ARG A 233 11.13 -14.06 -3.61
CA ARG A 233 11.24 -12.69 -3.10
C ARG A 233 10.88 -12.60 -1.63
N ILE A 234 11.66 -11.83 -0.91
CA ILE A 234 11.32 -11.42 0.46
C ILE A 234 11.27 -9.90 0.55
N SER A 235 10.42 -9.39 1.45
CA SER A 235 10.44 -7.97 1.81
C SER A 235 11.11 -7.80 3.16
N LEU A 236 12.22 -7.06 3.21
CA LEU A 236 12.89 -6.62 4.43
C LEU A 236 12.63 -5.12 4.59
N ASN A 237 11.71 -4.74 5.49
CA ASN A 237 11.13 -3.40 5.49
C ASN A 237 11.67 -2.54 6.64
N PRO A 238 12.75 -1.76 6.46
CA PRO A 238 13.28 -0.90 7.52
C PRO A 238 12.33 0.25 7.86
N GLN A 239 11.50 0.70 6.90
CA GLN A 239 10.65 1.89 6.94
C GLN A 239 11.44 3.21 7.00
N THR A 240 12.54 3.26 7.70
CA THR A 240 13.66 4.20 7.72
C THR A 240 14.82 3.54 8.47
N PHE A 241 16.05 3.89 8.15
CA PHE A 241 17.23 3.47 8.91
C PHE A 241 17.54 4.42 10.09
N ASN A 242 16.68 5.40 10.34
CA ASN A 242 16.83 6.26 11.51
C ASN A 242 16.27 5.55 12.76
N GLU A 243 17.17 5.04 13.60
CA GLU A 243 16.83 4.27 14.82
C GLU A 243 15.93 5.05 15.79
N ASP A 244 16.18 6.35 15.99
CA ASP A 244 15.36 7.19 16.87
C ASP A 244 13.91 7.25 16.38
N ILE A 245 13.73 7.39 15.08
CA ILE A 245 12.41 7.44 14.46
C ILE A 245 11.72 6.08 14.56
N ILE A 246 12.40 4.99 14.22
CA ILE A 246 11.86 3.63 14.31
C ILE A 246 11.47 3.26 15.74
N ASN A 247 12.31 3.58 16.71
CA ASN A 247 11.99 3.37 18.13
C ASN A 247 10.77 4.21 18.56
N SER A 248 10.65 5.46 18.08
CA SER A 248 9.51 6.33 18.39
C SER A 248 8.17 5.79 17.87
N VAL A 249 8.19 5.01 16.80
CA VAL A 249 6.97 4.36 16.26
C VAL A 249 6.61 3.05 16.95
N GLY A 250 7.38 2.63 17.95
CA GLY A 250 7.12 1.41 18.74
C GLY A 250 7.59 0.12 18.07
N ARG A 251 8.60 0.22 17.21
CA ARG A 251 9.30 -0.90 16.60
C ARG A 251 10.77 -0.88 17.07
N SER A 252 11.24 -1.99 17.63
CA SER A 252 12.67 -2.20 17.84
C SER A 252 13.34 -2.38 16.48
N PHE A 253 14.51 -1.80 16.30
CA PHE A 253 15.32 -1.93 15.09
C PHE A 253 16.79 -2.02 15.49
N ASP A 254 17.47 -3.03 14.98
CA ASP A 254 18.90 -3.26 15.14
C ASP A 254 19.54 -3.24 13.75
N TYR A 255 20.30 -2.18 13.48
CA TYR A 255 20.92 -1.95 12.18
C TYR A 255 21.93 -3.07 11.83
N ASP A 256 22.77 -3.48 12.78
CA ASP A 256 23.81 -4.49 12.53
C ASP A 256 23.18 -5.87 12.27
N ASN A 257 22.12 -6.22 13.01
CA ASN A 257 21.33 -7.41 12.73
C ASN A 257 20.64 -7.32 11.38
N PHE A 258 20.07 -6.16 11.04
CA PHE A 258 19.43 -5.96 9.72
C PHE A 258 20.43 -6.20 8.57
N ILE A 259 21.64 -5.65 8.67
CA ILE A 259 22.70 -5.86 7.66
C ILE A 259 23.10 -7.35 7.60
N THR A 260 23.26 -8.01 8.73
CA THR A 260 23.59 -9.44 8.79
C THR A 260 22.52 -10.29 8.09
N ILE A 261 21.25 -10.03 8.34
CA ILE A 261 20.11 -10.70 7.70
C ILE A 261 20.06 -10.38 6.21
N TYR A 262 20.28 -9.12 5.84
CA TYR A 262 20.29 -8.69 4.44
C TYR A 262 21.36 -9.39 3.61
N GLU A 263 22.61 -9.37 4.07
CA GLU A 263 23.72 -10.02 3.36
C GLU A 263 23.49 -11.53 3.26
N TYR A 264 23.01 -12.18 4.31
CA TYR A 264 22.69 -13.60 4.26
C TYR A 264 21.54 -13.91 3.28
N ALA A 265 20.50 -13.08 3.25
CA ALA A 265 19.42 -13.21 2.28
C ALA A 265 19.89 -13.02 0.83
N LYS A 266 20.84 -12.11 0.62
CA LYS A 266 21.46 -11.88 -0.67
C LYS A 266 22.32 -13.07 -1.13
N ASP A 267 23.06 -13.69 -0.21
CA ASP A 267 23.83 -14.91 -0.48
C ASP A 267 22.94 -16.11 -0.87
N LEU A 268 21.69 -16.13 -0.36
CA LEU A 268 20.64 -17.08 -0.75
C LEU A 268 19.92 -16.71 -2.06
N GLU A 269 20.38 -15.67 -2.75
CA GLU A 269 19.86 -15.19 -4.05
C GLU A 269 18.39 -14.72 -4.03
N PHE A 270 17.86 -14.31 -2.90
CA PHE A 270 16.53 -13.70 -2.87
C PHE A 270 16.48 -12.38 -3.64
N ILE A 271 15.39 -12.15 -4.36
CA ILE A 271 15.00 -10.80 -4.75
C ILE A 271 14.55 -10.08 -3.48
N ILE A 272 15.24 -9.01 -3.12
CA ILE A 272 14.95 -8.27 -1.88
C ILE A 272 14.20 -6.98 -2.20
N ASN A 273 13.01 -6.82 -1.60
CA ASN A 273 12.28 -5.56 -1.56
C ASN A 273 12.48 -4.87 -0.21
N MET A 274 12.58 -3.54 -0.23
CA MET A 274 12.61 -2.71 0.97
C MET A 274 11.52 -1.64 0.92
N ASP A 275 10.71 -1.56 1.96
CA ASP A 275 9.71 -0.50 2.11
C ASP A 275 10.20 0.62 3.01
N PHE A 276 9.94 1.86 2.59
CA PHE A 276 10.21 3.10 3.33
C PHE A 276 8.94 3.93 3.47
N ILE A 277 8.80 4.63 4.59
CA ILE A 277 7.64 5.49 4.85
C ILE A 277 8.07 6.95 4.87
N VAL A 278 7.59 7.73 3.91
CA VAL A 278 7.77 9.17 3.84
C VAL A 278 6.79 9.86 4.78
N GLY A 279 7.29 10.65 5.71
CA GLY A 279 6.48 11.45 6.62
C GLY A 279 6.19 10.79 7.97
N LEU A 280 7.06 9.90 8.45
CA LEU A 280 7.04 9.46 9.85
C LEU A 280 7.19 10.67 10.77
N VAL A 281 6.45 10.68 11.88
CA VAL A 281 6.44 11.81 12.82
C VAL A 281 7.82 11.96 13.45
N GLY A 282 8.38 13.18 13.36
CA GLY A 282 9.71 13.50 13.86
C GLY A 282 10.82 13.35 12.82
N GLU A 283 10.58 12.70 11.69
CA GLU A 283 11.56 12.58 10.61
C GLU A 283 11.50 13.79 9.67
N ASN A 284 12.63 14.46 9.47
CA ASN A 284 12.77 15.54 8.52
C ASN A 284 13.44 15.07 7.21
N SER A 285 13.44 15.92 6.19
CA SER A 285 14.01 15.58 4.88
C SER A 285 15.50 15.25 4.94
N CYS A 286 16.29 15.93 5.76
CA CYS A 286 17.73 15.68 5.88
C CYS A 286 18.00 14.30 6.49
N SER A 287 17.21 13.87 7.50
CA SER A 287 17.39 12.56 8.11
C SER A 287 16.90 11.44 7.19
N PHE A 288 15.80 11.64 6.47
CA PHE A 288 15.31 10.65 5.51
C PHE A 288 16.29 10.40 4.36
N ILE A 289 16.88 11.45 3.80
CA ILE A 289 17.83 11.37 2.66
C ILE A 289 19.06 10.52 3.00
N ARG A 290 19.46 10.41 4.26
CA ARG A 290 20.54 9.49 4.67
C ARG A 290 20.24 8.02 4.39
N ASN A 291 18.97 7.63 4.27
CA ASN A 291 18.62 6.28 3.84
C ASN A 291 19.20 5.96 2.46
N PHE A 292 19.36 6.95 1.59
CA PHE A 292 19.88 6.74 0.22
C PHE A 292 21.36 6.34 0.23
N GLU A 293 22.17 6.86 1.15
CA GLU A 293 23.57 6.46 1.31
C GLU A 293 23.72 4.97 1.66
N ILE A 294 22.76 4.44 2.42
CA ILE A 294 22.67 3.01 2.78
C ILE A 294 22.17 2.22 1.58
N LEU A 295 21.11 2.69 0.92
CA LEU A 295 20.53 2.04 -0.25
C LEU A 295 21.52 1.95 -1.43
N GLU A 296 22.39 2.95 -1.63
CA GLU A 296 23.45 2.91 -2.63
C GLU A 296 24.47 1.80 -2.37
N LYS A 297 24.69 1.43 -1.11
CA LYS A 297 25.59 0.33 -0.72
C LYS A 297 24.88 -1.03 -0.84
N LEU A 298 23.68 -1.13 -0.32
CA LEU A 298 22.90 -2.39 -0.30
C LEU A 298 22.40 -2.78 -1.70
N LYS A 299 21.88 -1.82 -2.46
CA LYS A 299 21.35 -2.00 -3.81
C LYS A 299 20.28 -3.09 -3.90
N PRO A 300 19.19 -3.05 -3.10
CA PRO A 300 18.12 -4.02 -3.22
C PRO A 300 17.49 -3.97 -4.63
N GLN A 301 16.92 -5.08 -5.09
CA GLN A 301 16.30 -5.14 -6.41
C GLN A 301 14.99 -4.35 -6.48
N ASN A 302 14.25 -4.29 -5.36
CA ASN A 302 13.01 -3.52 -5.26
C ASN A 302 13.06 -2.56 -4.08
N ILE A 303 12.48 -1.38 -4.27
CA ILE A 303 12.25 -0.40 -3.22
C ILE A 303 10.84 0.16 -3.35
N THR A 304 10.12 0.23 -2.25
CA THR A 304 8.81 0.92 -2.23
C THR A 304 8.86 2.12 -1.29
N PHE A 305 8.50 3.28 -1.79
CA PHE A 305 8.31 4.48 -0.98
C PHE A 305 6.82 4.70 -0.76
N HIS A 306 6.41 4.63 0.50
CA HIS A 306 5.03 4.85 0.93
C HIS A 306 4.90 6.24 1.56
N ALA A 307 4.08 7.12 0.99
CA ALA A 307 3.70 8.32 1.68
C ALA A 307 2.69 7.99 2.80
N LEU A 308 2.95 8.49 4.00
CA LEU A 308 2.15 8.19 5.18
C LEU A 308 0.68 8.58 4.97
N ALA A 309 -0.22 7.66 5.19
CA ALA A 309 -1.65 7.92 5.15
C ALA A 309 -2.26 7.82 6.56
N SER A 310 -3.00 8.86 6.98
CA SER A 310 -3.69 8.87 8.27
C SER A 310 -4.92 7.98 8.22
N LYS A 311 -4.85 6.78 8.78
CA LYS A 311 -5.91 5.75 8.74
C LYS A 311 -6.57 5.55 10.10
N ARG A 312 -7.88 5.25 10.10
CA ARG A 312 -8.57 4.79 11.30
C ARG A 312 -7.89 3.56 11.89
N GLY A 313 -7.73 3.52 13.21
CA GLY A 313 -7.10 2.41 13.93
C GLY A 313 -5.58 2.52 14.02
N SER A 314 -4.95 3.56 13.48
CA SER A 314 -3.55 3.89 13.79
C SER A 314 -3.49 4.86 14.96
N LYS A 315 -2.48 4.71 15.84
CA LYS A 315 -2.25 5.63 16.95
C LYS A 315 -1.96 7.06 16.47
N TYR A 316 -1.28 7.22 15.34
CA TYR A 316 -1.05 8.53 14.74
C TYR A 316 -2.36 9.26 14.42
N ARG A 317 -3.39 8.54 13.94
CA ARG A 317 -4.70 9.14 13.70
C ARG A 317 -5.41 9.52 14.99
N GLU A 318 -5.36 8.68 16.01
CA GLU A 318 -5.98 8.91 17.33
C GLU A 318 -5.31 10.10 18.04
N GLU A 319 -3.99 10.25 17.91
CA GLU A 319 -3.20 11.33 18.49
C GLU A 319 -3.15 12.59 17.61
N ASN A 320 -3.83 12.59 16.47
CA ASN A 320 -3.78 13.66 15.47
C ASN A 320 -2.34 14.05 15.06
N LYS A 321 -1.44 13.07 14.98
CA LYS A 321 -0.04 13.25 14.58
C LYS A 321 0.15 13.03 13.08
N LYS A 322 0.90 13.92 12.47
CA LYS A 322 1.20 13.89 11.02
C LYS A 322 2.65 14.24 10.79
N GLY A 323 3.21 13.76 9.69
CA GLY A 323 4.51 14.20 9.19
C GLY A 323 4.47 15.62 8.62
N SER A 324 5.63 16.19 8.39
CA SER A 324 5.79 17.52 7.79
C SER A 324 5.48 17.48 6.29
N VAL A 325 4.52 18.29 5.84
CA VAL A 325 4.20 18.46 4.40
C VAL A 325 5.42 18.96 3.63
N LYS A 326 6.13 19.95 4.17
CA LYS A 326 7.33 20.53 3.55
C LYS A 326 8.44 19.50 3.36
N ASP A 327 8.68 18.69 4.39
CA ASP A 327 9.71 17.64 4.31
C ASP A 327 9.28 16.52 3.35
N ALA A 328 8.01 16.10 3.36
CA ALA A 328 7.50 15.08 2.45
C ALA A 328 7.68 15.47 0.97
N LEU A 329 7.44 16.73 0.61
CA LEU A 329 7.67 17.22 -0.75
C LEU A 329 9.15 17.19 -1.13
N LYS A 330 10.05 17.64 -0.24
CA LYS A 330 11.50 17.57 -0.48
C LYS A 330 11.99 16.13 -0.59
N ILE A 331 11.47 15.21 0.23
CA ILE A 331 11.79 13.80 0.16
C ILE A 331 11.33 13.21 -1.18
N ASN A 332 10.15 13.57 -1.65
CA ASN A 332 9.64 13.09 -2.94
C ASN A 332 10.53 13.52 -4.13
N GLU A 333 11.03 14.76 -4.12
CA GLU A 333 12.01 15.23 -5.10
C GLU A 333 13.34 14.45 -5.01
N ALA A 334 13.81 14.19 -3.79
CA ALA A 334 15.03 13.43 -3.56
C ALA A 334 14.89 11.96 -3.96
N ILE A 335 13.73 11.32 -3.74
CA ILE A 335 13.43 9.96 -4.20
C ILE A 335 13.54 9.89 -5.73
N LYS A 336 12.93 10.84 -6.44
CA LYS A 336 13.01 10.88 -7.90
C LYS A 336 14.47 10.91 -8.37
N LYS A 337 15.27 11.85 -7.85
CA LYS A 337 16.67 11.96 -8.19
C LYS A 337 17.44 10.66 -7.90
N PHE A 338 17.28 10.12 -6.69
CA PHE A 338 17.93 8.88 -6.27
C PHE A 338 17.58 7.70 -7.20
N THR A 339 16.31 7.52 -7.53
CA THR A 339 15.86 6.41 -8.38
C THR A 339 16.37 6.53 -9.81
N GLU A 340 16.36 7.73 -10.39
CA GLU A 340 16.91 8.01 -11.71
C GLU A 340 18.44 7.75 -11.75
N GLU A 341 19.21 8.26 -10.79
CA GLU A 341 20.66 8.10 -10.71
C GLU A 341 21.11 6.65 -10.46
N ASN A 342 20.28 5.84 -9.79
CA ASN A 342 20.58 4.46 -9.46
C ASN A 342 19.90 3.41 -10.38
N GLY A 343 19.25 3.85 -11.47
CA GLY A 343 18.67 2.99 -12.50
C GLY A 343 17.41 2.25 -12.06
N TYR A 344 16.72 2.73 -11.03
CA TYR A 344 15.42 2.18 -10.63
C TYR A 344 14.30 2.70 -11.51
N LYS A 345 13.35 1.81 -11.88
CA LYS A 345 12.18 2.12 -12.69
C LYS A 345 10.91 1.89 -11.91
N ALA A 346 9.97 2.85 -11.96
CA ALA A 346 8.67 2.70 -11.33
C ALA A 346 7.84 1.64 -12.04
N TYR A 347 7.32 0.63 -11.34
CA TYR A 347 6.54 -0.46 -11.94
C TYR A 347 5.12 -0.60 -11.40
N TYR A 348 4.80 0.01 -10.25
CA TYR A 348 3.43 0.18 -9.77
C TYR A 348 3.29 1.45 -8.96
N LEU A 349 2.06 1.97 -8.93
CA LEU A 349 1.72 3.18 -8.22
C LEU A 349 0.30 3.12 -7.70
N TYR A 350 0.10 3.53 -6.46
CA TYR A 350 -1.24 3.72 -5.92
C TYR A 350 -1.30 4.89 -4.96
N ARG A 351 -2.50 5.41 -4.72
CA ARG A 351 -2.74 6.50 -3.80
C ARG A 351 -3.77 6.09 -2.75
N GLN A 352 -3.71 6.70 -1.60
CA GLN A 352 -4.62 6.44 -0.50
C GLN A 352 -5.36 7.72 -0.11
N LYS A 353 -6.53 7.58 0.49
CA LYS A 353 -7.20 8.72 1.12
C LYS A 353 -6.40 9.20 2.32
N ASN A 354 -6.41 10.52 2.54
CA ASN A 354 -5.67 11.16 3.63
C ASN A 354 -4.16 10.87 3.60
N ILE A 355 -3.62 10.69 2.42
CA ILE A 355 -2.18 10.56 2.18
C ILE A 355 -1.52 11.91 2.35
N LEU A 356 -0.34 11.93 2.97
CA LEU A 356 0.42 13.15 3.25
C LEU A 356 0.75 13.89 1.94
N SER A 357 0.50 15.20 1.94
CA SER A 357 0.80 16.11 0.81
C SER A 357 0.17 15.70 -0.53
N ASN A 358 -0.94 14.93 -0.50
CA ASN A 358 -1.56 14.38 -1.72
C ASN A 358 -0.59 13.60 -2.62
N LEU A 359 0.48 13.01 -2.02
CA LEU A 359 1.49 12.21 -2.71
C LEU A 359 0.95 10.82 -3.09
N GLU A 360 1.82 9.95 -3.48
CA GLU A 360 1.58 8.58 -3.91
C GLU A 360 2.47 7.57 -3.18
N ASN A 361 2.18 6.30 -3.38
CA ASN A 361 3.03 5.17 -3.05
C ASN A 361 3.55 4.59 -4.36
N VAL A 362 4.85 4.42 -4.49
CA VAL A 362 5.49 3.94 -5.71
C VAL A 362 6.44 2.80 -5.39
N GLY A 363 6.28 1.70 -6.12
CA GLY A 363 7.26 0.61 -6.14
C GLY A 363 8.20 0.78 -7.33
N TYR A 364 9.48 0.71 -7.03
CA TYR A 364 10.56 0.78 -7.98
C TYR A 364 11.27 -0.56 -8.09
N GLN A 365 11.77 -0.88 -9.26
CA GLN A 365 12.50 -2.09 -9.54
C GLN A 365 13.76 -1.79 -10.37
N ARG A 366 14.73 -2.68 -10.29
CA ARG A 366 15.89 -2.78 -11.18
C ARG A 366 16.02 -4.23 -11.64
N ASP A 367 16.76 -4.44 -12.70
CA ASP A 367 17.08 -5.79 -13.21
C ASP A 367 15.83 -6.63 -13.59
N ASP A 368 14.75 -5.93 -14.07
CA ASP A 368 13.47 -6.52 -14.50
C ASP A 368 12.78 -7.39 -13.40
N THR A 369 12.91 -6.97 -12.14
CA THR A 369 12.36 -7.66 -10.98
C THR A 369 10.99 -7.14 -10.54
N SER A 370 10.17 -6.63 -11.45
CA SER A 370 8.80 -6.18 -11.13
C SER A 370 8.00 -7.26 -10.42
N GLN A 371 7.34 -6.91 -9.32
CA GLN A 371 6.54 -7.83 -8.54
C GLN A 371 5.12 -7.95 -9.09
N ARG A 372 4.76 -9.13 -9.62
CA ARG A 372 3.47 -9.40 -10.26
C ARG A 372 2.30 -9.16 -9.32
N TYR A 373 2.36 -9.72 -8.10
CA TYR A 373 1.28 -9.56 -7.12
C TYR A 373 0.95 -8.10 -6.83
N ASN A 374 1.95 -7.22 -6.68
CA ASN A 374 1.72 -5.80 -6.42
C ASN A 374 1.04 -5.09 -7.58
N ILE A 375 1.36 -5.46 -8.81
CA ILE A 375 0.68 -4.94 -10.00
C ILE A 375 -0.77 -5.43 -10.02
N VAL A 376 -1.00 -6.73 -9.86
CA VAL A 376 -2.33 -7.35 -9.88
C VAL A 376 -3.27 -6.72 -8.86
N ILE A 377 -2.84 -6.59 -7.60
CA ILE A 377 -3.71 -6.04 -6.54
C ILE A 377 -4.00 -4.55 -6.72
N ASN A 378 -3.05 -3.78 -7.27
CA ASN A 378 -3.22 -2.36 -7.52
C ASN A 378 -4.04 -2.09 -8.78
N GLU A 379 -3.80 -2.80 -9.86
CA GLU A 379 -4.50 -2.63 -11.13
C GLU A 379 -5.83 -3.41 -11.20
N GLU A 380 -6.07 -4.38 -10.30
CA GLU A 380 -7.25 -5.25 -10.29
C GLU A 380 -7.48 -5.91 -11.67
N ILE A 381 -6.50 -6.64 -12.14
CA ILE A 381 -6.45 -7.20 -13.51
C ILE A 381 -6.58 -8.72 -13.56
N GLU A 382 -6.44 -9.40 -12.42
CA GLU A 382 -6.60 -10.85 -12.27
C GLU A 382 -7.38 -11.20 -11.00
N ASN A 383 -7.76 -12.47 -10.85
CA ASN A 383 -8.42 -12.98 -9.67
C ASN A 383 -7.44 -13.03 -8.50
N VAL A 384 -7.88 -12.61 -7.31
CA VAL A 384 -7.10 -12.70 -6.07
C VAL A 384 -7.91 -13.44 -5.02
N ILE A 385 -7.39 -14.56 -4.54
CA ILE A 385 -7.98 -15.35 -3.47
C ILE A 385 -7.25 -15.09 -2.17
N GLY A 386 -7.98 -14.63 -1.17
CA GLY A 386 -7.44 -14.35 0.16
C GLY A 386 -7.69 -15.52 1.12
N LEU A 387 -6.63 -16.05 1.75
CA LEU A 387 -6.68 -17.07 2.78
C LEU A 387 -6.19 -16.52 4.12
N GLY A 388 -6.70 -17.10 5.21
CA GLY A 388 -6.39 -16.64 6.56
C GLY A 388 -7.36 -15.57 7.08
N MET A 389 -7.25 -15.27 8.37
CA MET A 389 -8.09 -14.29 9.07
C MET A 389 -8.08 -12.93 8.35
N ASN A 390 -9.26 -12.33 8.16
CA ASN A 390 -9.42 -10.99 7.56
C ASN A 390 -8.94 -10.85 6.10
N ALA A 391 -8.50 -11.90 5.44
CA ALA A 391 -8.11 -11.86 4.03
C ALA A 391 -9.30 -11.55 3.10
N ASN A 392 -9.02 -10.86 2.00
CA ASN A 392 -10.02 -10.49 1.02
C ASN A 392 -9.82 -11.26 -0.29
N THR A 393 -10.90 -11.86 -0.78
CA THR A 393 -10.99 -12.45 -2.11
C THR A 393 -11.70 -11.48 -3.05
N LYS A 394 -11.16 -11.31 -4.26
CA LYS A 394 -11.77 -10.53 -5.35
C LYS A 394 -11.64 -11.28 -6.65
N LEU A 395 -12.75 -11.49 -7.31
CA LEU A 395 -12.79 -12.12 -8.62
C LEU A 395 -13.04 -11.09 -9.73
N MET A 396 -12.60 -11.42 -10.93
CA MET A 396 -12.74 -10.54 -12.11
C MET A 396 -14.21 -10.37 -12.55
N ASN A 397 -15.09 -11.27 -12.18
CA ASN A 397 -16.55 -11.14 -12.34
C ASN A 397 -17.20 -10.13 -11.36
N GLY A 398 -16.41 -9.48 -10.49
CA GLY A 398 -16.86 -8.48 -9.51
C GLY A 398 -17.26 -9.04 -8.14
N LYS A 399 -17.31 -10.36 -7.97
CA LYS A 399 -17.60 -10.99 -6.68
C LYS A 399 -16.46 -10.74 -5.68
N LYS A 400 -16.84 -10.59 -4.41
CA LYS A 400 -15.91 -10.33 -3.31
C LYS A 400 -16.32 -11.13 -2.09
N TYR A 401 -15.32 -11.66 -1.38
CA TYR A 401 -15.51 -12.33 -0.10
C TYR A 401 -14.46 -11.86 0.89
N ARG A 402 -14.79 -11.76 2.16
CA ARG A 402 -13.86 -11.44 3.21
C ARG A 402 -13.93 -12.46 4.33
N ASN A 403 -12.83 -13.08 4.65
CA ASN A 403 -12.73 -13.99 5.78
C ASN A 403 -13.05 -13.27 7.10
N ALA A 404 -13.44 -14.02 8.12
CA ALA A 404 -13.74 -13.51 9.44
C ALA A 404 -12.62 -12.60 9.98
N ARG A 405 -13.00 -11.52 10.66
CA ARG A 405 -12.08 -10.44 11.07
C ARG A 405 -11.28 -10.73 12.34
N ASN A 406 -11.74 -11.68 13.13
CA ASN A 406 -11.08 -12.09 14.37
C ASN A 406 -10.74 -13.57 14.34
N LEU A 407 -9.79 -13.94 15.21
CA LEU A 407 -9.23 -15.29 15.24
C LEU A 407 -10.28 -16.36 15.56
N ARG A 408 -11.13 -16.10 16.55
CA ARG A 408 -12.15 -17.06 16.99
C ARG A 408 -13.14 -17.39 15.88
N ASP A 409 -13.74 -16.35 15.27
CA ASP A 409 -14.71 -16.55 14.19
C ASP A 409 -14.07 -17.22 12.97
N TYR A 410 -12.78 -16.92 12.68
CA TYR A 410 -12.06 -17.60 11.60
C TYR A 410 -11.87 -19.08 11.87
N THR A 411 -11.42 -19.45 13.09
CA THR A 411 -11.14 -20.83 13.45
C THR A 411 -12.39 -21.69 13.61
N GLU A 412 -13.46 -21.13 14.23
CA GLU A 412 -14.72 -21.82 14.46
C GLU A 412 -15.56 -22.01 13.17
N ASN A 413 -15.43 -21.09 12.19
CA ASN A 413 -16.23 -21.11 10.97
C ASN A 413 -15.45 -21.49 9.71
N ILE A 414 -14.29 -22.10 9.83
CA ILE A 414 -13.38 -22.35 8.70
C ILE A 414 -14.04 -23.15 7.57
N GLU A 415 -14.86 -24.15 7.88
CA GLU A 415 -15.56 -24.98 6.90
C GLU A 415 -16.59 -24.17 6.08
N ASN A 416 -17.33 -23.28 6.74
CA ASN A 416 -18.26 -22.37 6.06
C ASN A 416 -17.53 -21.38 5.17
N ILE A 417 -16.40 -20.82 5.65
CA ILE A 417 -15.55 -19.93 4.88
C ILE A 417 -15.05 -20.58 3.59
N ILE A 418 -14.58 -21.82 3.68
CA ILE A 418 -14.10 -22.61 2.54
C ILE A 418 -15.25 -22.88 1.56
N ARG A 419 -16.38 -23.42 2.06
CA ARG A 419 -17.55 -23.72 1.24
C ARG A 419 -18.03 -22.49 0.47
N ASP A 420 -18.20 -21.36 1.15
CA ASP A 420 -18.72 -20.13 0.54
C ASP A 420 -17.78 -19.60 -0.55
N LYS A 421 -16.45 -19.71 -0.34
CA LYS A 421 -15.45 -19.32 -1.35
C LYS A 421 -15.42 -20.28 -2.54
N ASN A 422 -15.52 -21.60 -2.30
CA ASN A 422 -15.54 -22.58 -3.37
C ASN A 422 -16.75 -22.37 -4.29
N MET A 423 -17.95 -22.18 -3.73
CA MET A 423 -19.15 -21.82 -4.51
C MET A 423 -18.95 -20.52 -5.32
N MET A 424 -18.21 -19.56 -4.77
CA MET A 424 -17.94 -18.31 -5.48
C MET A 424 -16.93 -18.50 -6.62
N ILE A 425 -15.92 -19.35 -6.43
CA ILE A 425 -14.87 -19.67 -7.42
C ILE A 425 -15.49 -20.48 -8.57
N GLU A 426 -16.27 -21.54 -8.29
CA GLU A 426 -16.97 -22.36 -9.29
C GLU A 426 -17.86 -21.53 -10.23
N SER A 427 -18.37 -20.42 -9.74
CA SER A 427 -19.27 -19.55 -10.49
C SER A 427 -18.53 -18.36 -11.16
N ASN A 428 -17.20 -18.40 -11.26
CA ASN A 428 -16.36 -17.39 -11.93
C ASN A 428 -16.12 -17.78 -13.38
#